data_6f0d14fc5de96e7ee87dc7eab6da4c83
#
_entry.id   6f0d14fc5de96e7ee87dc7eab6da4c83
#
_cell.length_a   1.000
_cell.length_b   1.000
_cell.length_c   1.000
_cell.angle_alpha   90.00
_cell.angle_beta   90.00
_cell.angle_gamma   90.00
#
_symmetry.space_group_name_H-M   'P 1'
#
loop_
_entity.id
_entity.type
_entity.pdbx_description
1 polymer ?
#
loop_
_entity_poly.entity_id
_entity_poly.type
_entity_poly.pdbx_seq_one_letter_code
_entity_poly.pdbx_strand_id
1 'polypeptide(L)'
;LLSKINYRVVKPDRKFAQCEKFILGDCDNSVYFRTSFKIIKNTVMVDVILGLQWGDEGKGKIVDFFAKDYDLIARFQGGPNAGHTLYVGDKKVVLHQIPSGIFHEDKTNLIGNGVVLDAVTLKRECDAVASFGVDYRKNLYISERAHLILPTHRALDKASELSKGNDKIGSTLKGIGPAYMDKTGRNGLRVGDLLDKNFTTQYIKLRLKHQRLLDNYGFNEDISAWEEEFFDAVEFLRSFKIVNGEYFINDRLAQGQKILAEGAQGSMLDVDFGTFPFVTSSNTITAGVCSGLGVAPQKIKEVIGISKAYCTRVGGGPFPTELLDDTGDYLRNAGNEFGSTTGRPRRCGWIDGVALQFACMINGVTQIVMTKADILDGLDELKVCNSYKVDGEEKNYIPFQMNRVNIEPQYKTMDGWKTDISAISDYTSMPVAMKTYIDYLNSLIKVPVKYISNGPGRDQIVPV
;
A
#
# COMPACT_ATOMS: atom_id res chain seq x y z
N LEU A 1 16.16 -48.18 -6.04
CA LEU A 1 17.31 -47.47 -6.64
C LEU A 1 17.45 -46.06 -6.04
N LEU A 2 17.71 -45.97 -4.71
CA LEU A 2 18.07 -44.72 -4.04
C LEU A 2 18.87 -45.10 -2.80
N SER A 3 20.17 -45.33 -2.98
CA SER A 3 21.11 -45.38 -1.88
C SER A 3 22.52 -45.06 -2.41
N LYS A 4 23.20 -44.18 -1.71
CA LYS A 4 24.60 -43.78 -1.86
C LYS A 4 24.85 -42.49 -2.65
N ILE A 5 24.69 -41.37 -2.00
CA ILE A 5 25.48 -40.17 -2.28
C ILE A 5 26.43 -40.00 -1.07
N ASN A 6 27.70 -40.38 -1.29
CA ASN A 6 28.81 -40.16 -0.35
C ASN A 6 29.26 -38.70 -0.47
N TYR A 7 29.07 -37.91 0.57
CA TYR A 7 29.72 -36.60 0.69
C TYR A 7 31.24 -36.83 1.00
N ARG A 8 32.06 -36.58 0.01
CA ARG A 8 33.52 -36.47 0.24
C ARG A 8 33.81 -35.09 0.82
N VAL A 9 34.16 -35.03 2.09
CA VAL A 9 34.77 -33.83 2.69
C VAL A 9 36.13 -33.63 2.04
N VAL A 10 36.24 -32.63 1.18
CA VAL A 10 37.48 -32.16 0.60
C VAL A 10 38.18 -31.35 1.68
N LYS A 11 39.31 -31.84 2.19
CA LYS A 11 40.20 -31.07 3.08
C LYS A 11 40.75 -29.87 2.28
N PRO A 12 40.82 -28.67 2.87
CA PRO A 12 41.37 -27.49 2.18
C PRO A 12 42.82 -27.74 1.82
N ASP A 13 43.13 -27.46 0.57
CA ASP A 13 44.50 -27.61 -0.01
C ASP A 13 45.43 -26.59 0.64
N ARG A 14 46.68 -27.03 0.98
CA ARG A 14 47.69 -26.22 1.66
C ARG A 14 48.14 -24.96 0.89
N LYS A 15 47.64 -24.77 -0.34
CA LYS A 15 47.94 -23.56 -1.15
C LYS A 15 47.15 -22.33 -0.74
N PHE A 16 46.06 -22.47 0.02
CA PHE A 16 45.30 -21.31 0.52
C PHE A 16 45.98 -20.62 1.73
N ALA A 17 46.81 -21.35 2.46
CA ALA A 17 47.57 -20.78 3.61
C ALA A 17 48.72 -19.86 3.21
N GLN A 18 49.14 -19.88 1.94
CA GLN A 18 50.24 -19.03 1.44
C GLN A 18 49.74 -17.67 0.89
N CYS A 19 48.46 -17.54 0.57
CA CYS A 19 47.90 -16.26 0.13
C CYS A 19 47.64 -15.27 1.29
N GLU A 20 47.45 -15.77 2.50
CA GLU A 20 47.27 -14.90 3.68
C GLU A 20 48.59 -14.20 4.11
N LYS A 21 49.75 -14.76 3.77
CA LYS A 21 51.07 -14.16 4.11
C LYS A 21 51.54 -13.09 3.13
N PHE A 22 50.90 -12.96 1.98
CA PHE A 22 51.29 -11.95 0.97
C PHE A 22 50.48 -10.65 1.07
N ILE A 23 49.42 -10.64 1.88
CA ILE A 23 48.56 -9.46 2.10
C ILE A 23 48.90 -8.73 3.41
N LEU A 24 49.69 -9.35 4.28
CA LEU A 24 50.17 -8.75 5.53
C LEU A 24 51.66 -8.42 5.40
N GLY A 25 52.03 -7.51 4.50
CA GLY A 25 53.30 -6.81 4.57
C GLY A 25 53.29 -5.90 5.80
N ASP A 26 54.42 -5.92 6.54
CA ASP A 26 54.68 -5.07 7.71
C ASP A 26 54.41 -3.58 7.39
N CYS A 27 53.19 -3.13 7.68
CA CYS A 27 52.84 -1.72 7.80
C CYS A 27 52.06 -1.57 9.10
N ASP A 28 52.61 -0.76 9.97
CA ASP A 28 52.10 -0.35 11.28
C ASP A 28 50.82 0.47 11.17
N ASN A 29 49.75 -0.13 10.58
CA ASN A 29 48.41 0.44 10.38
C ASN A 29 47.31 -0.49 10.87
N SER A 30 47.54 -1.20 11.99
CA SER A 30 46.54 -2.05 12.64
C SER A 30 45.35 -1.27 13.23
N VAL A 31 45.41 0.06 13.20
CA VAL A 31 44.34 0.92 13.73
C VAL A 31 43.22 1.19 12.70
N TYR A 32 43.53 1.24 11.40
CA TYR A 32 42.56 1.56 10.37
C TYR A 32 41.67 0.38 9.95
N PHE A 33 42.12 -0.84 10.04
CA PHE A 33 41.32 -2.03 9.69
C PHE A 33 40.34 -2.47 10.81
N ARG A 34 40.67 -2.16 12.07
CA ARG A 34 39.77 -2.47 13.22
C ARG A 34 38.58 -1.52 13.33
N THR A 35 38.62 -0.33 12.75
CA THR A 35 37.53 0.63 12.75
C THR A 35 36.50 0.33 11.67
N SER A 36 36.85 -0.32 10.58
CA SER A 36 35.95 -0.61 9.47
C SER A 36 35.03 -1.84 9.69
N PHE A 37 35.38 -2.76 10.59
CA PHE A 37 34.58 -3.94 10.91
C PHE A 37 33.69 -3.81 12.16
N LYS A 38 33.68 -2.64 12.80
CA LYS A 38 32.85 -2.35 13.99
C LYS A 38 31.50 -1.71 13.67
N ILE A 39 31.13 -1.57 12.38
CA ILE A 39 29.89 -0.96 11.93
C ILE A 39 29.01 -2.00 11.25
N ILE A 40 28.62 -3.07 11.96
CA ILE A 40 27.40 -3.83 11.64
C ILE A 40 26.76 -4.29 12.96
N LYS A 41 26.32 -3.35 13.76
CA LYS A 41 25.45 -3.66 14.90
C LYS A 41 24.43 -2.54 15.12
N ASN A 42 23.67 -2.18 14.14
CA ASN A 42 22.32 -1.61 14.18
C ASN A 42 21.99 -1.16 12.76
N THR A 43 21.79 -2.12 11.87
CA THR A 43 21.29 -1.79 10.53
C THR A 43 19.85 -1.33 10.73
N VAL A 44 19.62 -0.02 10.71
CA VAL A 44 18.27 0.52 10.67
C VAL A 44 17.61 0.03 9.38
N MET A 45 16.41 -0.41 9.49
CA MET A 45 15.65 -1.11 8.46
C MET A 45 14.39 -0.31 8.12
N VAL A 46 13.74 -0.69 7.05
CA VAL A 46 12.45 -0.13 6.62
C VAL A 46 11.35 -1.01 7.19
N ASP A 47 10.39 -0.39 7.86
CA ASP A 47 9.14 -1.04 8.22
C ASP A 47 8.06 -0.66 7.20
N VAL A 48 7.13 -1.57 6.94
CA VAL A 48 6.14 -1.45 5.88
C VAL A 48 4.74 -1.49 6.46
N ILE A 49 3.88 -0.55 6.08
CA ILE A 49 2.43 -0.62 6.33
C ILE A 49 1.72 -0.85 5.01
N LEU A 50 0.89 -1.90 4.94
CA LEU A 50 0.09 -2.23 3.75
C LEU A 50 -1.27 -2.83 4.13
N GLY A 51 -2.23 -2.75 3.19
CA GLY A 51 -3.55 -3.35 3.34
C GLY A 51 -3.54 -4.83 2.97
N LEU A 52 -4.24 -5.65 3.74
CA LEU A 52 -4.32 -7.10 3.53
C LEU A 52 -5.57 -7.54 2.76
N GLN A 53 -6.53 -6.65 2.54
CA GLN A 53 -7.82 -6.92 1.92
C GLN A 53 -7.94 -6.21 0.55
N TRP A 54 -9.12 -5.70 0.20
CA TRP A 54 -9.40 -5.00 -1.07
C TRP A 54 -9.31 -3.47 -0.96
N GLY A 55 -8.43 -2.95 -0.11
CA GLY A 55 -8.29 -1.52 0.13
C GLY A 55 -9.25 -1.00 1.21
N ASP A 56 -9.11 0.29 1.51
CA ASP A 56 -9.93 1.01 2.50
C ASP A 56 -9.86 0.45 3.94
N GLU A 57 -8.76 -0.25 4.27
CA GLU A 57 -8.54 -0.83 5.60
C GLU A 57 -8.23 0.20 6.69
N GLY A 58 -8.13 1.50 6.36
CA GLY A 58 -7.83 2.56 7.32
C GLY A 58 -6.33 2.80 7.50
N LYS A 59 -5.51 2.48 6.49
CA LYS A 59 -4.05 2.62 6.51
C LYS A 59 -3.57 4.01 6.92
N GLY A 60 -4.19 5.08 6.42
CA GLY A 60 -3.77 6.45 6.72
C GLY A 60 -3.74 6.75 8.21
N LYS A 61 -4.79 6.41 8.96
CA LYS A 61 -4.83 6.53 10.43
C LYS A 61 -3.68 5.79 11.10
N ILE A 62 -3.40 4.56 10.65
CA ILE A 62 -2.37 3.71 11.26
C ILE A 62 -0.97 4.24 10.93
N VAL A 63 -0.74 4.73 9.70
CA VAL A 63 0.53 5.40 9.33
C VAL A 63 0.73 6.66 10.18
N ASP A 64 -0.28 7.50 10.31
CA ASP A 64 -0.24 8.72 11.14
C ASP A 64 0.05 8.39 12.62
N PHE A 65 -0.56 7.33 13.16
CA PHE A 65 -0.29 6.88 14.54
C PHE A 65 1.16 6.45 14.75
N PHE A 66 1.72 5.67 13.81
CA PHE A 66 3.11 5.20 13.90
C PHE A 66 4.13 6.26 13.46
N ALA A 67 3.75 7.28 12.69
CA ALA A 67 4.67 8.28 12.13
C ALA A 67 5.57 8.93 13.20
N LYS A 68 5.09 9.09 14.43
CA LYS A 68 5.87 9.62 15.56
C LYS A 68 7.16 8.85 15.86
N ASP A 69 7.20 7.55 15.56
CA ASP A 69 8.30 6.63 15.87
C ASP A 69 9.32 6.51 14.72
N TYR A 70 9.09 7.21 13.59
CA TYR A 70 9.92 7.19 12.38
C TYR A 70 10.44 8.58 12.04
N ASP A 71 11.50 8.63 11.24
CA ASP A 71 12.13 9.87 10.77
C ASP A 71 11.63 10.24 9.36
N LEU A 72 11.27 9.23 8.57
CA LEU A 72 10.80 9.40 7.20
C LEU A 72 9.63 8.48 6.89
N ILE A 73 8.57 9.04 6.30
CA ILE A 73 7.42 8.31 5.76
C ILE A 73 7.44 8.39 4.24
N ALA A 74 7.38 7.24 3.55
CA ALA A 74 7.53 7.17 2.09
C ALA A 74 6.39 6.38 1.43
N ARG A 75 5.65 7.02 0.52
CA ARG A 75 4.68 6.33 -0.35
C ARG A 75 5.44 5.58 -1.43
N PHE A 76 5.21 4.28 -1.55
CA PHE A 76 5.98 3.46 -2.49
C PHE A 76 5.24 3.10 -3.78
N GLN A 77 3.90 3.22 -3.85
CA GLN A 77 3.11 2.90 -5.04
C GLN A 77 1.73 3.58 -5.03
N GLY A 78 0.93 3.34 -6.08
CA GLY A 78 -0.39 3.93 -6.26
C GLY A 78 -0.32 5.33 -6.84
N GLY A 79 -1.31 6.13 -6.55
CA GLY A 79 -1.45 7.50 -7.05
C GLY A 79 -2.69 8.15 -6.47
N PRO A 80 -3.36 9.07 -7.20
CA PRO A 80 -4.53 9.81 -6.72
C PRO A 80 -5.78 8.94 -6.51
N ASN A 81 -5.74 7.65 -6.83
CA ASN A 81 -6.80 6.69 -6.54
C ASN A 81 -6.85 6.24 -5.06
N ALA A 82 -5.82 6.51 -4.26
CA ALA A 82 -5.87 6.30 -2.82
C ALA A 82 -6.72 7.36 -2.13
N GLY A 83 -7.27 7.03 -0.96
CA GLY A 83 -8.00 7.97 -0.10
C GLY A 83 -7.70 7.65 1.36
N HIS A 84 -6.61 8.21 1.90
CA HIS A 84 -6.19 8.04 3.28
C HIS A 84 -6.85 9.11 4.15
N THR A 85 -7.90 8.72 4.86
CA THR A 85 -8.62 9.60 5.76
C THR A 85 -7.89 9.73 7.09
N LEU A 86 -7.66 10.94 7.51
CA LEU A 86 -7.03 11.33 8.78
C LEU A 86 -7.96 12.28 9.54
N TYR A 87 -7.80 12.31 10.86
CA TYR A 87 -8.41 13.31 11.73
C TYR A 87 -7.30 14.09 12.42
N VAL A 88 -7.25 15.39 12.15
CA VAL A 88 -6.31 16.33 12.77
C VAL A 88 -7.11 17.24 13.69
N GLY A 89 -7.07 16.97 15.00
CA GLY A 89 -8.11 17.46 15.92
C GLY A 89 -9.48 16.97 15.47
N ASP A 90 -10.46 17.87 15.43
CA ASP A 90 -11.83 17.56 15.02
C ASP A 90 -12.06 17.63 13.49
N LYS A 91 -11.02 17.96 12.72
CA LYS A 91 -11.14 18.14 11.27
C LYS A 91 -10.71 16.91 10.52
N LYS A 92 -11.54 16.48 9.58
CA LYS A 92 -11.27 15.38 8.65
C LYS A 92 -10.49 15.90 7.44
N VAL A 93 -9.43 15.19 7.06
CA VAL A 93 -8.70 15.40 5.81
C VAL A 93 -8.52 14.08 5.07
N VAL A 94 -8.51 14.12 3.73
CA VAL A 94 -8.27 12.94 2.89
C VAL A 94 -7.03 13.19 2.05
N LEU A 95 -6.01 12.36 2.25
CA LEU A 95 -4.79 12.39 1.44
C LEU A 95 -4.87 11.33 0.34
N HIS A 96 -4.39 11.70 -0.84
CA HIS A 96 -4.36 10.84 -2.02
C HIS A 96 -2.95 10.37 -2.37
N GLN A 97 -2.00 11.30 -2.42
CA GLN A 97 -0.61 11.06 -2.85
C GLN A 97 0.41 11.44 -1.79
N ILE A 98 0.09 12.45 -0.99
CA ILE A 98 0.95 12.89 0.11
C ILE A 98 1.02 11.79 1.17
N PRO A 99 2.23 11.45 1.70
CA PRO A 99 2.35 10.52 2.82
C PRO A 99 1.60 10.99 4.07
N SER A 100 1.02 10.04 4.80
CA SER A 100 0.17 10.34 5.98
C SER A 100 0.94 10.94 7.17
N GLY A 101 2.28 10.93 7.13
CA GLY A 101 3.14 11.59 8.11
C GLY A 101 3.24 13.11 7.99
N ILE A 102 2.59 13.73 6.99
CA ILE A 102 2.74 15.15 6.65
C ILE A 102 2.34 16.11 7.80
N PHE A 103 1.43 15.66 8.68
CA PHE A 103 0.97 16.43 9.84
C PHE A 103 1.91 16.39 11.04
N HIS A 104 3.04 15.68 10.93
CA HIS A 104 4.12 15.68 11.91
C HIS A 104 5.27 16.55 11.35
N GLU A 105 5.44 17.76 11.89
CA GLU A 105 6.33 18.78 11.32
C GLU A 105 7.82 18.39 11.33
N ASP A 106 8.21 17.52 12.24
CA ASP A 106 9.58 17.00 12.40
C ASP A 106 9.89 15.81 11.47
N LYS A 107 8.88 15.28 10.75
CA LYS A 107 9.04 14.10 9.90
C LYS A 107 9.28 14.47 8.44
N THR A 108 10.17 13.75 7.80
CA THR A 108 10.37 13.82 6.36
C THR A 108 9.32 12.98 5.64
N ASN A 109 8.76 13.48 4.55
CA ASN A 109 7.78 12.78 3.72
C ASN A 109 8.27 12.66 2.29
N LEU A 110 8.21 11.46 1.68
CA LEU A 110 8.66 11.20 0.33
C LEU A 110 7.56 10.56 -0.52
N ILE A 111 7.29 11.16 -1.67
CA ILE A 111 6.57 10.49 -2.76
C ILE A 111 7.61 9.72 -3.58
N GLY A 112 7.60 8.39 -3.46
CA GLY A 112 8.59 7.50 -4.07
C GLY A 112 8.38 7.30 -5.57
N ASN A 113 9.36 6.68 -6.22
CA ASN A 113 9.37 6.45 -7.67
C ASN A 113 8.32 5.43 -8.16
N GLY A 114 7.76 4.62 -7.27
CA GLY A 114 6.67 3.71 -7.63
C GLY A 114 5.31 4.39 -7.77
N VAL A 115 5.14 5.59 -7.23
CA VAL A 115 3.91 6.39 -7.36
C VAL A 115 3.77 6.92 -8.79
N VAL A 116 2.52 6.93 -9.29
CA VAL A 116 2.14 7.73 -10.47
C VAL A 116 1.47 9.01 -9.98
N LEU A 117 2.10 10.14 -10.26
CA LEU A 117 1.81 11.43 -9.66
C LEU A 117 0.87 12.25 -10.56
N ASP A 118 -0.26 12.68 -10.03
CA ASP A 118 -1.15 13.67 -10.64
C ASP A 118 -0.82 15.05 -10.05
N ALA A 119 -0.25 15.92 -10.86
CA ALA A 119 0.18 17.27 -10.46
C ALA A 119 -0.99 18.12 -9.94
N VAL A 120 -2.13 18.02 -10.59
CA VAL A 120 -3.35 18.77 -10.24
C VAL A 120 -3.89 18.35 -8.88
N THR A 121 -4.00 17.03 -8.67
CA THR A 121 -4.43 16.49 -7.37
C THR A 121 -3.45 16.86 -6.27
N LEU A 122 -2.13 16.76 -6.54
CA LEU A 122 -1.11 17.12 -5.54
C LEU A 122 -1.20 18.59 -5.11
N LYS A 123 -1.40 19.50 -6.07
CA LYS A 123 -1.57 20.93 -5.77
C LYS A 123 -2.76 21.14 -4.82
N ARG A 124 -3.91 20.53 -5.12
CA ARG A 124 -5.11 20.62 -4.26
C ARG A 124 -4.87 20.01 -2.87
N GLU A 125 -4.16 18.90 -2.79
CA GLU A 125 -3.79 18.30 -1.48
C GLU A 125 -2.87 19.22 -0.67
N CYS A 126 -1.88 19.84 -1.32
CA CYS A 126 -0.99 20.80 -0.68
C CYS A 126 -1.74 22.01 -0.13
N ASP A 127 -2.71 22.55 -0.90
CA ASP A 127 -3.57 23.65 -0.44
C ASP A 127 -4.41 23.21 0.76
N ALA A 128 -4.97 22.01 0.73
CA ALA A 128 -5.70 21.44 1.85
C ALA A 128 -4.82 21.26 3.09
N VAL A 129 -3.61 20.71 2.95
CA VAL A 129 -2.65 20.53 4.06
C VAL A 129 -2.22 21.88 4.63
N ALA A 130 -1.97 22.87 3.77
CA ALA A 130 -1.63 24.24 4.20
C ALA A 130 -2.75 24.89 5.02
N SER A 131 -4.03 24.59 4.74
CA SER A 131 -5.16 25.11 5.52
C SER A 131 -5.20 24.64 6.98
N PHE A 132 -4.43 23.57 7.29
CA PHE A 132 -4.20 23.12 8.67
C PHE A 132 -2.99 23.76 9.35
N GLY A 133 -2.32 24.73 8.69
CA GLY A 133 -1.13 25.40 9.20
C GLY A 133 0.19 24.65 8.92
N VAL A 134 0.16 23.57 8.15
CA VAL A 134 1.35 22.77 7.85
C VAL A 134 2.13 23.39 6.68
N ASP A 135 3.42 23.67 6.88
CA ASP A 135 4.34 24.05 5.81
C ASP A 135 4.94 22.82 5.13
N TYR A 136 4.18 22.25 4.20
CA TYR A 136 4.59 21.05 3.45
C TYR A 136 5.90 21.23 2.67
N ARG A 137 6.28 22.48 2.32
CA ARG A 137 7.53 22.76 1.58
C ARG A 137 8.78 22.44 2.39
N LYS A 138 8.68 22.37 3.70
CA LYS A 138 9.80 22.02 4.59
C LYS A 138 10.14 20.55 4.49
N ASN A 139 9.14 19.68 4.46
CA ASN A 139 9.29 18.25 4.73
C ASN A 139 8.72 17.30 3.66
N LEU A 140 8.11 17.82 2.57
CA LEU A 140 7.65 17.00 1.44
C LEU A 140 8.67 17.00 0.30
N TYR A 141 9.08 15.80 -0.09
CA TYR A 141 10.03 15.52 -1.17
C TYR A 141 9.37 14.63 -2.22
N ILE A 142 9.79 14.78 -3.47
CA ILE A 142 9.27 14.00 -4.60
C ILE A 142 10.44 13.34 -5.33
N SER A 143 10.34 12.02 -5.56
CA SER A 143 11.34 11.32 -6.37
C SER A 143 11.29 11.78 -7.83
N GLU A 144 12.45 12.12 -8.39
CA GLU A 144 12.61 12.47 -9.81
C GLU A 144 12.13 11.35 -10.75
N ARG A 145 12.12 10.09 -10.28
CA ARG A 145 11.72 8.92 -11.06
C ARG A 145 10.22 8.61 -10.98
N ALA A 146 9.44 9.29 -10.14
CA ALA A 146 7.98 9.15 -10.11
C ALA A 146 7.39 9.55 -11.47
N HIS A 147 6.46 8.73 -12.00
CA HIS A 147 5.84 9.01 -13.30
C HIS A 147 4.68 9.99 -13.16
N LEU A 148 4.52 10.85 -14.15
CA LEU A 148 3.42 11.81 -14.22
C LEU A 148 2.18 11.17 -14.83
N ILE A 149 1.02 11.43 -14.23
CA ILE A 149 -0.27 11.21 -14.85
C ILE A 149 -0.56 12.44 -15.74
N LEU A 150 -0.76 12.17 -17.02
CA LEU A 150 -1.09 13.22 -18.00
C LEU A 150 -2.61 13.32 -18.18
N PRO A 151 -3.14 14.46 -18.67
CA PRO A 151 -4.54 14.59 -19.05
C PRO A 151 -5.02 13.47 -19.99
N THR A 152 -4.17 13.10 -20.94
CA THR A 152 -4.45 12.00 -21.89
C THR A 152 -4.53 10.63 -21.23
N HIS A 153 -3.84 10.38 -20.10
CA HIS A 153 -4.02 9.15 -19.34
C HIS A 153 -5.43 9.06 -18.73
N ARG A 154 -5.96 10.19 -18.22
CA ARG A 154 -7.34 10.25 -17.71
C ARG A 154 -8.36 9.99 -18.83
N ALA A 155 -8.11 10.59 -20.01
CA ALA A 155 -8.94 10.36 -21.19
C ALA A 155 -8.92 8.89 -21.64
N LEU A 156 -7.74 8.26 -21.70
CA LEU A 156 -7.59 6.84 -22.03
C LEU A 156 -8.27 5.91 -21.00
N ASP A 157 -8.18 6.22 -19.71
CA ASP A 157 -8.85 5.47 -18.65
C ASP A 157 -10.37 5.51 -18.85
N LYS A 158 -10.91 6.73 -19.10
CA LYS A 158 -12.34 6.92 -19.37
C LYS A 158 -12.78 6.20 -20.65
N ALA A 159 -12.04 6.34 -21.74
CA ALA A 159 -12.34 5.71 -23.01
C ALA A 159 -12.33 4.18 -22.91
N SER A 160 -11.32 3.61 -22.25
CA SER A 160 -11.21 2.17 -22.01
C SER A 160 -12.35 1.63 -21.16
N GLU A 161 -12.75 2.32 -20.07
CA GLU A 161 -13.88 1.88 -19.25
C GLU A 161 -15.20 1.95 -20.01
N LEU A 162 -15.42 3.01 -20.82
CA LEU A 162 -16.61 3.13 -21.64
C LEU A 162 -16.73 2.01 -22.69
N SER A 163 -15.59 1.64 -23.32
CA SER A 163 -15.56 0.60 -24.36
C SER A 163 -15.90 -0.81 -23.87
N LYS A 164 -15.76 -1.07 -22.56
CA LYS A 164 -16.03 -2.38 -21.94
C LYS A 164 -17.52 -2.66 -21.70
N GLY A 165 -18.40 -1.65 -21.83
CA GLY A 165 -19.84 -1.84 -21.61
C GLY A 165 -20.14 -2.43 -20.23
N ASN A 166 -20.67 -3.68 -20.20
CA ASN A 166 -21.02 -4.37 -18.94
C ASN A 166 -19.80 -4.98 -18.23
N ASP A 167 -18.66 -5.16 -18.94
CA ASP A 167 -17.43 -5.74 -18.37
C ASP A 167 -16.50 -4.70 -17.73
N LYS A 168 -17.07 -3.57 -17.29
CA LYS A 168 -16.33 -2.51 -16.60
C LYS A 168 -15.65 -3.05 -15.34
N ILE A 169 -14.38 -2.68 -15.17
CA ILE A 169 -13.62 -2.98 -13.95
C ILE A 169 -14.09 -2.10 -12.78
N GLY A 170 -14.59 -0.91 -13.08
CA GLY A 170 -14.97 0.10 -12.09
C GLY A 170 -13.80 1.02 -11.73
N SER A 171 -12.99 1.40 -12.73
CA SER A 171 -11.89 2.34 -12.59
C SER A 171 -12.32 3.64 -11.88
N THR A 172 -11.38 4.26 -11.18
CA THR A 172 -11.57 5.59 -10.57
C THR A 172 -11.50 6.73 -11.58
N LEU A 173 -11.22 6.44 -12.85
CA LEU A 173 -11.04 7.39 -13.95
C LEU A 173 -9.94 8.44 -13.68
N LYS A 174 -8.94 8.08 -12.90
CA LYS A 174 -7.79 8.93 -12.53
C LYS A 174 -6.56 8.73 -13.42
N GLY A 175 -6.65 7.87 -14.44
CA GLY A 175 -5.56 7.62 -15.37
C GLY A 175 -4.46 6.70 -14.84
N ILE A 176 -4.72 5.96 -13.76
CA ILE A 176 -3.74 5.09 -13.09
C ILE A 176 -3.24 4.00 -14.03
N GLY A 177 -4.16 3.21 -14.62
CA GLY A 177 -3.84 2.12 -15.53
C GLY A 177 -2.99 2.58 -16.71
N PRO A 178 -3.44 3.56 -17.50
CA PRO A 178 -2.66 4.10 -18.63
C PRO A 178 -1.29 4.67 -18.23
N ALA A 179 -1.16 5.31 -17.07
CA ALA A 179 0.13 5.81 -16.59
C ALA A 179 1.12 4.66 -16.27
N TYR A 180 0.64 3.58 -15.62
CA TYR A 180 1.46 2.37 -15.41
C TYR A 180 1.77 1.62 -16.70
N MET A 181 0.85 1.59 -17.67
CA MET A 181 1.12 1.06 -19.01
C MET A 181 2.28 1.80 -19.69
N ASP A 182 2.29 3.12 -19.64
CA ASP A 182 3.39 3.92 -20.21
C ASP A 182 4.69 3.77 -19.41
N LYS A 183 4.62 3.67 -18.09
CA LYS A 183 5.78 3.37 -17.23
C LYS A 183 6.44 2.06 -17.67
N THR A 184 5.68 0.98 -17.75
CA THR A 184 6.18 -0.34 -18.14
C THR A 184 6.54 -0.38 -19.63
N GLY A 185 5.80 0.33 -20.48
CA GLY A 185 6.07 0.51 -21.91
C GLY A 185 7.25 1.44 -22.22
N ARG A 186 7.86 2.06 -21.20
CA ARG A 186 9.03 2.95 -21.33
C ARG A 186 8.76 4.20 -22.16
N ASN A 187 7.54 4.75 -22.06
CA ASN A 187 7.10 5.95 -22.78
C ASN A 187 6.76 7.11 -21.84
N GLY A 188 6.48 6.79 -20.55
CA GLY A 188 5.96 7.76 -19.60
C GLY A 188 6.95 8.88 -19.27
N LEU A 189 6.41 10.05 -18.96
CA LEU A 189 7.17 11.19 -18.42
C LEU A 189 7.28 11.08 -16.90
N ARG A 190 8.42 11.50 -16.38
CA ARG A 190 8.74 11.45 -14.94
C ARG A 190 8.85 12.87 -14.38
N VAL A 191 8.77 12.98 -13.07
CA VAL A 191 8.91 14.26 -12.38
C VAL A 191 10.25 14.95 -12.69
N GLY A 192 11.35 14.20 -12.79
CA GLY A 192 12.64 14.76 -13.18
C GLY A 192 12.67 15.36 -14.57
N ASP A 193 11.83 14.87 -15.51
CA ASP A 193 11.76 15.40 -16.87
C ASP A 193 11.18 16.83 -16.90
N LEU A 194 10.48 17.27 -15.83
CA LEU A 194 10.01 18.66 -15.69
C LEU A 194 11.14 19.69 -15.71
N LEU A 195 12.35 19.28 -15.32
CA LEU A 195 13.52 20.14 -15.27
C LEU A 195 14.21 20.26 -16.64
N ASP A 196 13.84 19.41 -17.62
CA ASP A 196 14.36 19.47 -18.98
C ASP A 196 13.63 20.54 -19.80
N LYS A 197 14.39 21.38 -20.51
CA LYS A 197 13.86 22.37 -21.45
C LYS A 197 13.00 21.78 -22.57
N ASN A 198 13.17 20.50 -22.88
CA ASN A 198 12.41 19.76 -23.90
C ASN A 198 11.13 19.12 -23.37
N PHE A 199 10.76 19.34 -22.11
CA PHE A 199 9.60 18.69 -21.49
C PHE A 199 8.32 18.83 -22.33
N THR A 200 8.02 20.03 -22.78
CA THR A 200 6.82 20.29 -23.62
C THR A 200 6.87 19.51 -24.94
N THR A 201 8.04 19.40 -25.55
CA THR A 201 8.21 18.61 -26.79
C THR A 201 7.98 17.12 -26.53
N GLN A 202 8.48 16.59 -25.41
CA GLN A 202 8.26 15.21 -25.00
C GLN A 202 6.78 14.96 -24.67
N TYR A 203 6.13 15.89 -24.00
CA TYR A 203 4.68 15.85 -23.74
C TYR A 203 3.88 15.77 -25.04
N ILE A 204 4.12 16.66 -26.00
CA ILE A 204 3.42 16.68 -27.30
C ILE A 204 3.61 15.35 -28.03
N LYS A 205 4.81 14.80 -28.05
CA LYS A 205 5.10 13.49 -28.67
C LYS A 205 4.26 12.37 -28.06
N LEU A 206 4.17 12.34 -26.73
CA LEU A 206 3.39 11.33 -26.01
C LEU A 206 1.88 11.55 -26.20
N ARG A 207 1.43 12.79 -26.15
CA ARG A 207 0.05 13.19 -26.44
C ARG A 207 -0.42 12.71 -27.83
N LEU A 208 0.42 12.87 -28.85
CA LEU A 208 0.12 12.39 -30.21
C LEU A 208 0.00 10.86 -30.30
N LYS A 209 0.80 10.13 -29.51
CA LYS A 209 0.66 8.68 -29.38
C LYS A 209 -0.67 8.32 -28.74
N HIS A 210 -1.04 9.01 -27.65
CA HIS A 210 -2.30 8.78 -26.96
C HIS A 210 -3.50 9.15 -27.81
N GLN A 211 -3.42 10.21 -28.61
CA GLN A 211 -4.50 10.60 -29.51
C GLN A 211 -4.88 9.47 -30.47
N ARG A 212 -3.90 8.79 -31.06
CA ARG A 212 -4.17 7.62 -31.92
C ARG A 212 -4.91 6.50 -31.21
N LEU A 213 -4.62 6.30 -29.90
CA LEU A 213 -5.34 5.32 -29.11
C LEU A 213 -6.76 5.78 -28.78
N LEU A 214 -6.94 7.06 -28.48
CA LEU A 214 -8.25 7.67 -28.24
C LEU A 214 -9.12 7.63 -29.50
N ASP A 215 -8.54 7.89 -30.67
CA ASP A 215 -9.23 7.78 -31.97
C ASP A 215 -9.75 6.35 -32.20
N ASN A 216 -8.96 5.33 -31.83
CA ASN A 216 -9.39 3.91 -31.94
C ASN A 216 -10.56 3.58 -31.00
N TYR A 217 -10.69 4.28 -29.85
CA TYR A 217 -11.85 4.17 -28.97
C TYR A 217 -13.04 5.02 -29.39
N GLY A 218 -12.90 5.87 -30.43
CA GLY A 218 -13.92 6.84 -30.80
C GLY A 218 -14.13 7.94 -29.76
N PHE A 219 -13.11 8.23 -28.95
CA PHE A 219 -13.19 9.23 -27.89
C PHE A 219 -12.94 10.63 -28.46
N ASN A 220 -13.97 11.50 -28.38
CA ASN A 220 -13.99 12.83 -29.00
C ASN A 220 -14.17 13.96 -27.99
N GLU A 221 -13.97 13.73 -26.68
CA GLU A 221 -14.06 14.81 -25.69
C GLU A 221 -12.87 15.77 -25.82
N ASP A 222 -13.17 17.05 -25.70
CA ASP A 222 -12.13 18.08 -25.58
C ASP A 222 -11.48 18.01 -24.19
N ILE A 223 -10.17 17.85 -24.16
CA ILE A 223 -9.36 17.79 -22.94
C ILE A 223 -8.50 19.05 -22.74
N SER A 224 -8.70 20.10 -23.53
CA SER A 224 -7.87 21.32 -23.48
C SER A 224 -7.87 21.95 -22.09
N ALA A 225 -9.01 22.03 -21.42
CA ALA A 225 -9.11 22.52 -20.05
C ALA A 225 -8.31 21.66 -19.03
N TRP A 226 -8.24 20.34 -19.25
CA TRP A 226 -7.41 19.47 -18.40
C TRP A 226 -5.91 19.68 -18.68
N GLU A 227 -5.55 19.98 -19.92
CA GLU A 227 -4.17 20.30 -20.31
C GLU A 227 -3.71 21.62 -19.71
N GLU A 228 -4.56 22.65 -19.73
CA GLU A 228 -4.30 23.94 -19.10
C GLU A 228 -4.05 23.78 -17.58
N GLU A 229 -4.99 23.13 -16.87
CA GLU A 229 -4.87 22.85 -15.44
C GLU A 229 -3.60 22.02 -15.12
N PHE A 230 -3.25 21.07 -15.99
CA PHE A 230 -2.04 20.27 -15.85
C PHE A 230 -0.77 21.11 -15.94
N PHE A 231 -0.65 21.99 -16.94
CA PHE A 231 0.55 22.82 -17.11
C PHE A 231 0.70 23.82 -15.98
N ASP A 232 -0.38 24.39 -15.47
CA ASP A 232 -0.35 25.23 -14.26
C ASP A 232 0.16 24.46 -13.05
N ALA A 233 -0.29 23.22 -12.89
CA ALA A 233 0.16 22.35 -11.81
C ALA A 233 1.61 21.87 -12.01
N VAL A 234 2.09 21.75 -13.24
CA VAL A 234 3.49 21.44 -13.55
C VAL A 234 4.41 22.57 -13.07
N GLU A 235 4.05 23.84 -13.31
CA GLU A 235 4.82 24.96 -12.79
C GLU A 235 4.86 24.98 -11.26
N PHE A 236 3.75 24.63 -10.61
CA PHE A 236 3.74 24.44 -9.16
C PHE A 236 4.71 23.31 -8.71
N LEU A 237 4.75 22.18 -9.44
CA LEU A 237 5.66 21.06 -9.13
C LEU A 237 7.14 21.43 -9.25
N ARG A 238 7.51 22.30 -10.18
CA ARG A 238 8.91 22.77 -10.35
C ARG A 238 9.47 23.45 -9.10
N SER A 239 8.59 23.93 -8.22
CA SER A 239 8.98 24.57 -6.96
C SER A 239 9.26 23.60 -5.82
N PHE A 240 9.05 22.28 -6.02
CA PHE A 240 9.27 21.27 -4.98
C PHE A 240 10.73 20.81 -4.86
N LYS A 241 11.03 20.17 -3.75
CA LYS A 241 12.28 19.44 -3.52
C LYS A 241 12.23 18.11 -4.27
N ILE A 242 12.63 18.15 -5.53
CA ILE A 242 12.78 16.96 -6.37
C ILE A 242 14.13 16.33 -6.04
N VAL A 243 14.13 15.04 -5.72
CA VAL A 243 15.32 14.31 -5.24
C VAL A 243 15.51 12.99 -5.99
N ASN A 244 16.76 12.52 -6.02
CA ASN A 244 17.04 11.14 -6.43
C ASN A 244 16.58 10.21 -5.30
N GLY A 245 15.37 9.65 -5.43
CA GLY A 245 14.64 8.99 -4.33
C GLY A 245 15.37 7.80 -3.72
N GLU A 246 16.03 6.96 -4.55
CA GLU A 246 16.75 5.78 -4.10
C GLU A 246 17.98 6.14 -3.27
N TYR A 247 18.75 7.15 -3.66
CA TYR A 247 19.87 7.65 -2.85
C TYR A 247 19.36 8.34 -1.60
N PHE A 248 18.32 9.17 -1.72
CA PHE A 248 17.72 9.89 -0.60
C PHE A 248 17.28 8.96 0.54
N ILE A 249 16.70 7.79 0.23
CA ILE A 249 16.31 6.79 1.22
C ILE A 249 17.52 6.03 1.77
N ASN A 250 18.40 5.53 0.90
CA ASN A 250 19.51 4.69 1.33
C ASN A 250 20.53 5.46 2.16
N ASP A 251 20.76 6.75 1.86
CA ASP A 251 21.62 7.64 2.67
C ASP A 251 21.05 7.84 4.08
N ARG A 252 19.70 7.99 4.21
CA ARG A 252 19.05 8.10 5.50
C ARG A 252 19.13 6.81 6.32
N LEU A 253 18.96 5.67 5.67
CA LEU A 253 19.18 4.36 6.30
C LEU A 253 20.62 4.20 6.79
N ALA A 254 21.60 4.67 6.00
CA ALA A 254 23.02 4.66 6.40
C ALA A 254 23.30 5.59 7.58
N GLN A 255 22.54 6.67 7.70
CA GLN A 255 22.61 7.62 8.83
C GLN A 255 21.87 7.13 10.09
N GLY A 256 21.21 5.97 10.04
CA GLY A 256 20.49 5.41 11.17
C GLY A 256 19.06 5.91 11.33
N GLN A 257 18.48 6.55 10.30
CA GLN A 257 17.10 7.03 10.33
C GLN A 257 16.10 5.89 10.09
N LYS A 258 15.03 5.86 10.86
CA LYS A 258 13.93 4.89 10.73
C LYS A 258 12.98 5.32 9.62
N ILE A 259 12.66 4.41 8.73
CA ILE A 259 11.79 4.67 7.57
C ILE A 259 10.54 3.81 7.63
N LEU A 260 9.38 4.45 7.43
CA LEU A 260 8.08 3.80 7.27
C LEU A 260 7.65 3.87 5.81
N ALA A 261 7.53 2.72 5.16
CA ALA A 261 6.99 2.63 3.81
C ALA A 261 5.47 2.49 3.86
N GLU A 262 4.77 3.46 3.28
CA GLU A 262 3.31 3.53 3.27
C GLU A 262 2.74 3.01 1.95
N GLY A 263 1.94 1.94 2.02
CA GLY A 263 1.21 1.36 0.90
C GLY A 263 -0.14 2.01 0.65
N ALA A 264 -0.64 1.82 -0.55
CA ALA A 264 -1.99 2.21 -0.98
C ALA A 264 -2.75 0.98 -1.50
N GLN A 265 -4.07 1.06 -1.56
CA GLN A 265 -4.97 -0.05 -1.88
C GLN A 265 -4.77 -1.24 -0.90
N GLY A 266 -4.91 -2.48 -1.34
CA GLY A 266 -4.73 -3.67 -0.52
C GLY A 266 -4.18 -4.84 -1.34
N SER A 267 -3.70 -5.88 -0.66
CA SER A 267 -3.02 -7.03 -1.28
C SER A 267 -3.90 -7.78 -2.28
N MET A 268 -5.22 -7.84 -2.04
CA MET A 268 -6.16 -8.49 -2.96
C MET A 268 -6.44 -7.65 -4.22
N LEU A 269 -5.88 -6.44 -4.31
CA LEU A 269 -5.90 -5.56 -5.49
C LEU A 269 -4.52 -5.48 -6.18
N ASP A 270 -3.53 -6.26 -5.77
CA ASP A 270 -2.21 -6.30 -6.40
C ASP A 270 -2.32 -6.76 -7.85
N VAL A 271 -1.52 -6.17 -8.75
CA VAL A 271 -1.58 -6.44 -10.18
C VAL A 271 -1.23 -7.89 -10.53
N ASP A 272 -0.34 -8.53 -9.76
CA ASP A 272 0.13 -9.89 -10.00
C ASP A 272 -0.63 -10.93 -9.18
N PHE A 273 -0.92 -10.63 -7.91
CA PHE A 273 -1.45 -11.58 -6.93
C PHE A 273 -2.88 -11.30 -6.47
N GLY A 274 -3.47 -10.20 -6.90
CA GLY A 274 -4.85 -9.84 -6.56
C GLY A 274 -5.89 -10.60 -7.38
N THR A 275 -7.15 -10.20 -7.21
CA THR A 275 -8.32 -10.80 -7.88
C THR A 275 -8.45 -10.33 -9.32
N PHE A 276 -7.44 -10.62 -10.15
CA PHE A 276 -7.37 -10.24 -11.57
C PHE A 276 -8.63 -10.68 -12.35
N PRO A 277 -9.18 -9.85 -13.28
CA PRO A 277 -8.68 -8.54 -13.73
C PRO A 277 -9.12 -7.33 -12.86
N PHE A 278 -9.85 -7.55 -11.78
CA PHE A 278 -10.40 -6.53 -10.90
C PHE A 278 -9.36 -6.09 -9.86
N VAL A 279 -8.25 -5.54 -10.32
CA VAL A 279 -7.07 -5.12 -9.54
C VAL A 279 -6.65 -3.71 -9.90
N THR A 280 -5.75 -3.11 -9.11
CA THR A 280 -5.02 -1.90 -9.50
C THR A 280 -3.82 -2.27 -10.38
N SER A 281 -3.27 -1.30 -11.11
CA SER A 281 -2.13 -1.52 -12.01
C SER A 281 -0.77 -1.42 -11.31
N SER A 282 -0.74 -1.49 -9.97
CA SER A 282 0.49 -1.38 -9.19
C SER A 282 0.71 -2.56 -8.26
N ASN A 283 1.97 -2.78 -7.86
CA ASN A 283 2.32 -3.79 -6.86
C ASN A 283 2.05 -3.22 -5.46
N THR A 284 0.95 -3.70 -4.85
CA THR A 284 0.48 -3.27 -3.53
C THR A 284 1.11 -4.05 -2.38
N ILE A 285 1.81 -5.14 -2.71
CA ILE A 285 2.48 -6.03 -1.76
C ILE A 285 3.86 -5.51 -1.35
N THR A 286 4.47 -6.16 -0.35
CA THR A 286 5.79 -5.80 0.20
C THR A 286 6.88 -5.69 -0.88
N ALA A 287 6.86 -6.53 -1.92
CA ALA A 287 7.80 -6.47 -3.04
C ALA A 287 7.75 -5.09 -3.77
N GLY A 288 6.59 -4.43 -3.77
CA GLY A 288 6.42 -3.08 -4.32
C GLY A 288 7.26 -2.02 -3.62
N VAL A 289 7.64 -2.20 -2.35
CA VAL A 289 8.53 -1.31 -1.61
C VAL A 289 9.93 -1.30 -2.24
N CYS A 290 10.44 -2.48 -2.59
CA CYS A 290 11.78 -2.61 -3.17
C CYS A 290 11.90 -1.85 -4.49
N SER A 291 10.93 -2.04 -5.40
CA SER A 291 10.91 -1.36 -6.70
C SER A 291 10.44 0.09 -6.60
N GLY A 292 9.53 0.39 -5.65
CA GLY A 292 8.91 1.71 -5.51
C GLY A 292 9.75 2.73 -4.75
N LEU A 293 10.75 2.29 -3.97
CA LEU A 293 11.64 3.16 -3.20
C LEU A 293 13.13 2.94 -3.52
N GLY A 294 13.48 1.88 -4.26
CA GLY A 294 14.88 1.51 -4.50
C GLY A 294 15.58 0.96 -3.26
N VAL A 295 14.86 0.19 -2.44
CA VAL A 295 15.36 -0.41 -1.21
C VAL A 295 15.60 -1.90 -1.44
N ALA A 296 16.75 -2.40 -0.99
CA ALA A 296 17.05 -3.84 -1.06
C ALA A 296 16.10 -4.65 -0.14
N PRO A 297 15.63 -5.85 -0.57
CA PRO A 297 14.69 -6.64 0.22
C PRO A 297 15.20 -6.99 1.63
N GLN A 298 16.53 -7.17 1.80
CA GLN A 298 17.16 -7.42 3.10
C GLN A 298 17.11 -6.24 4.08
N LYS A 299 16.65 -5.06 3.60
CA LYS A 299 16.46 -3.87 4.44
C LYS A 299 15.04 -3.76 4.99
N ILE A 300 14.12 -4.62 4.58
CA ILE A 300 12.77 -4.68 5.13
C ILE A 300 12.81 -5.53 6.40
N LYS A 301 12.28 -4.98 7.51
CA LYS A 301 12.26 -5.64 8.81
C LYS A 301 10.85 -6.04 9.23
N GLU A 302 10.00 -5.07 9.54
CA GLU A 302 8.63 -5.32 9.94
C GLU A 302 7.68 -5.08 8.77
N VAL A 303 6.72 -5.98 8.62
CA VAL A 303 5.61 -5.82 7.67
C VAL A 303 4.31 -5.80 8.48
N ILE A 304 3.78 -4.61 8.67
CA ILE A 304 2.58 -4.34 9.45
C ILE A 304 1.39 -4.40 8.50
N GLY A 305 0.64 -5.48 8.58
CA GLY A 305 -0.56 -5.69 7.80
C GLY A 305 -1.77 -5.02 8.43
N ILE A 306 -2.55 -4.28 7.64
CA ILE A 306 -3.80 -3.67 8.10
C ILE A 306 -4.97 -4.48 7.58
N SER A 307 -5.83 -4.94 8.49
CA SER A 307 -7.07 -5.65 8.17
C SER A 307 -8.22 -5.02 8.94
N LYS A 308 -9.35 -4.80 8.27
CA LYS A 308 -10.59 -4.53 9.00
C LYS A 308 -11.07 -5.79 9.72
N ALA A 309 -11.86 -5.63 10.76
CA ALA A 309 -12.56 -6.72 11.44
C ALA A 309 -13.63 -7.41 10.57
N TYR A 310 -13.92 -6.84 9.40
CA TYR A 310 -14.79 -7.36 8.33
C TYR A 310 -14.16 -7.01 6.97
N CYS A 311 -14.75 -7.43 5.87
CA CYS A 311 -14.26 -7.09 4.54
C CYS A 311 -15.10 -6.04 3.85
N THR A 312 -14.46 -5.20 3.03
CA THR A 312 -15.14 -4.28 2.12
C THR A 312 -14.49 -4.30 0.76
N ARG A 313 -15.27 -4.05 -0.29
CA ARG A 313 -14.78 -3.92 -1.66
C ARG A 313 -15.51 -2.81 -2.40
N VAL A 314 -14.76 -2.03 -3.19
CA VAL A 314 -15.31 -1.05 -4.15
C VAL A 314 -15.21 -1.63 -5.55
N GLY A 315 -16.26 -1.43 -6.36
CA GLY A 315 -16.28 -1.87 -7.76
C GLY A 315 -16.60 -3.35 -7.95
N GLY A 316 -16.35 -3.83 -9.16
CA GLY A 316 -16.62 -5.21 -9.56
C GLY A 316 -15.64 -6.24 -9.00
N GLY A 317 -15.86 -7.49 -9.42
CA GLY A 317 -14.98 -8.60 -9.10
C GLY A 317 -15.42 -9.47 -7.93
N PRO A 318 -14.75 -10.61 -7.74
CA PRO A 318 -15.13 -11.61 -6.75
C PRO A 318 -14.98 -11.08 -5.33
N PHE A 319 -15.96 -11.41 -4.50
CA PHE A 319 -15.99 -11.10 -3.08
C PHE A 319 -16.72 -12.23 -2.35
N PRO A 320 -16.03 -13.34 -2.02
CA PRO A 320 -16.67 -14.55 -1.54
C PRO A 320 -17.54 -14.37 -0.29
N THR A 321 -17.13 -13.51 0.62
CA THR A 321 -17.81 -13.28 1.90
C THR A 321 -18.81 -12.12 1.86
N GLU A 322 -19.16 -11.61 0.67
CA GLU A 322 -20.13 -10.52 0.52
C GLU A 322 -21.50 -10.84 1.14
N LEU A 323 -22.07 -9.86 1.81
CA LEU A 323 -23.39 -9.91 2.41
C LEU A 323 -24.36 -8.99 1.65
N LEU A 324 -25.44 -9.59 1.16
CA LEU A 324 -26.51 -8.91 0.43
C LEU A 324 -27.80 -8.83 1.28
N ASP A 325 -27.64 -8.89 2.59
CA ASP A 325 -28.70 -8.91 3.61
C ASP A 325 -28.60 -7.70 4.56
N ASP A 326 -29.48 -7.67 5.56
CA ASP A 326 -29.53 -6.63 6.59
C ASP A 326 -28.18 -6.48 7.35
N THR A 327 -27.41 -7.56 7.49
CA THR A 327 -26.09 -7.51 8.11
C THR A 327 -25.09 -6.74 7.25
N GLY A 328 -25.13 -6.95 5.94
CA GLY A 328 -24.31 -6.17 4.98
C GLY A 328 -24.66 -4.69 5.00
N ASP A 329 -25.95 -4.37 5.11
CA ASP A 329 -26.41 -2.99 5.22
C ASP A 329 -26.03 -2.36 6.56
N TYR A 330 -26.12 -3.12 7.66
CA TYR A 330 -25.65 -2.69 8.97
C TYR A 330 -24.15 -2.33 8.92
N LEU A 331 -23.30 -3.21 8.42
CA LEU A 331 -21.85 -2.98 8.31
C LEU A 331 -21.54 -1.73 7.46
N ARG A 332 -22.28 -1.52 6.38
CA ARG A 332 -22.12 -0.35 5.51
C ARG A 332 -22.49 0.95 6.24
N ASN A 333 -23.61 0.96 6.93
CA ASN A 333 -24.11 2.16 7.59
C ASN A 333 -23.33 2.47 8.86
N ALA A 334 -23.15 1.51 9.77
CA ALA A 334 -22.39 1.68 11.01
C ALA A 334 -20.90 2.01 10.71
N GLY A 335 -20.33 1.33 9.72
CA GLY A 335 -18.95 1.55 9.29
C GLY A 335 -18.74 2.80 8.45
N ASN A 336 -19.82 3.51 8.04
CA ASN A 336 -19.76 4.61 7.07
C ASN A 336 -18.95 4.19 5.82
N GLU A 337 -19.30 3.02 5.27
CA GLU A 337 -18.57 2.40 4.17
C GLU A 337 -18.98 2.97 2.81
N PHE A 338 -18.55 4.21 2.59
CA PHE A 338 -18.69 4.93 1.32
C PHE A 338 -17.31 5.40 0.84
N GLY A 339 -17.14 5.42 -0.47
CA GLY A 339 -15.85 5.83 -1.07
C GLY A 339 -15.52 7.28 -0.74
N SER A 340 -14.37 7.53 -0.13
CA SER A 340 -13.92 8.88 0.27
C SER A 340 -13.83 9.87 -0.89
N THR A 341 -13.60 9.38 -2.11
CA THR A 341 -13.45 10.19 -3.32
C THR A 341 -14.70 10.22 -4.18
N THR A 342 -15.42 9.10 -4.27
CA THR A 342 -16.54 8.94 -5.21
C THR A 342 -17.91 8.88 -4.54
N GLY A 343 -17.96 8.75 -3.21
CA GLY A 343 -19.21 8.54 -2.46
C GLY A 343 -19.91 7.21 -2.74
N ARG A 344 -19.34 6.34 -3.58
CA ARG A 344 -19.96 5.04 -3.92
C ARG A 344 -20.07 4.16 -2.68
N PRO A 345 -21.23 3.48 -2.46
CA PRO A 345 -21.35 2.51 -1.38
C PRO A 345 -20.36 1.36 -1.60
N ARG A 346 -19.70 0.95 -0.53
CA ARG A 346 -18.83 -0.24 -0.54
C ARG A 346 -19.68 -1.48 -0.33
N ARG A 347 -19.32 -2.55 -1.02
CA ARG A 347 -19.79 -3.90 -0.74
C ARG A 347 -19.18 -4.33 0.57
N CYS A 348 -19.97 -4.91 1.48
CA CYS A 348 -19.54 -5.35 2.81
C CYS A 348 -19.72 -6.85 2.96
N GLY A 349 -18.87 -7.48 3.78
CA GLY A 349 -18.94 -8.89 4.03
C GLY A 349 -18.16 -9.31 5.27
N TRP A 350 -18.36 -10.56 5.71
CA TRP A 350 -17.58 -11.11 6.83
C TRP A 350 -16.09 -11.14 6.53
N ILE A 351 -15.28 -11.21 7.59
CA ILE A 351 -13.84 -11.33 7.43
C ILE A 351 -13.51 -12.62 6.68
N ASP A 352 -12.65 -12.48 5.67
CA ASP A 352 -12.20 -13.58 4.82
C ASP A 352 -10.83 -14.07 5.28
N GLY A 353 -10.83 -15.13 6.11
CA GLY A 353 -9.62 -15.70 6.67
C GLY A 353 -8.73 -16.36 5.63
N VAL A 354 -9.30 -16.90 4.52
CA VAL A 354 -8.52 -17.50 3.43
C VAL A 354 -7.77 -16.41 2.67
N ALA A 355 -8.45 -15.32 2.32
CA ALA A 355 -7.81 -14.18 1.67
C ALA A 355 -6.76 -13.53 2.57
N LEU A 356 -7.03 -13.45 3.88
CA LEU A 356 -6.11 -12.86 4.85
C LEU A 356 -4.86 -13.72 5.06
N GLN A 357 -4.99 -15.06 5.13
CA GLN A 357 -3.84 -15.99 5.16
C GLN A 357 -2.97 -15.83 3.91
N PHE A 358 -3.59 -15.79 2.74
CA PHE A 358 -2.89 -15.58 1.48
C PHE A 358 -2.14 -14.24 1.47
N ALA A 359 -2.81 -13.15 1.85
CA ALA A 359 -2.19 -11.84 1.92
C ALA A 359 -1.02 -11.80 2.92
N CYS A 360 -1.15 -12.44 4.09
CA CYS A 360 -0.05 -12.54 5.05
C CYS A 360 1.15 -13.32 4.50
N MET A 361 0.89 -14.40 3.79
CA MET A 361 1.92 -15.26 3.18
C MET A 361 2.74 -14.51 2.13
N ILE A 362 2.07 -13.87 1.14
CA ILE A 362 2.78 -13.19 0.03
C ILE A 362 3.52 -11.93 0.46
N ASN A 363 3.11 -11.33 1.57
CA ASN A 363 3.72 -10.11 2.11
C ASN A 363 4.79 -10.39 3.18
N GLY A 364 4.85 -11.59 3.75
CA GLY A 364 5.69 -11.86 4.90
C GLY A 364 5.30 -11.02 6.12
N VAL A 365 3.99 -10.90 6.38
CA VAL A 365 3.44 -10.06 7.47
C VAL A 365 3.96 -10.53 8.82
N THR A 366 4.48 -9.61 9.61
CA THR A 366 5.03 -9.89 10.95
C THR A 366 4.04 -9.60 12.07
N GLN A 367 3.10 -8.69 11.83
CA GLN A 367 2.05 -8.32 12.78
C GLN A 367 0.87 -7.66 12.06
N ILE A 368 -0.31 -7.75 12.67
CA ILE A 368 -1.55 -7.18 12.15
C ILE A 368 -2.04 -6.06 13.06
N VAL A 369 -2.53 -4.97 12.45
CA VAL A 369 -3.40 -3.99 13.08
C VAL A 369 -4.82 -4.23 12.57
N MET A 370 -5.72 -4.62 13.48
CA MET A 370 -7.13 -4.75 13.17
C MET A 370 -7.83 -3.41 13.32
N THR A 371 -8.53 -2.99 12.29
CA THR A 371 -9.29 -1.72 12.27
C THR A 371 -10.80 -1.96 12.26
N LYS A 372 -11.56 -0.94 12.64
CA LYS A 372 -13.03 -0.99 12.58
C LYS A 372 -13.66 -2.10 13.45
N ALA A 373 -13.01 -2.48 14.54
CA ALA A 373 -13.53 -3.48 15.45
C ALA A 373 -14.82 -2.99 16.17
N ASP A 374 -14.90 -1.70 16.45
CA ASP A 374 -16.04 -0.98 17.00
C ASP A 374 -17.35 -1.14 16.16
N ILE A 375 -17.22 -1.38 14.87
CA ILE A 375 -18.37 -1.55 13.99
C ILE A 375 -19.13 -2.86 14.28
N LEU A 376 -18.47 -3.83 14.88
CA LEU A 376 -19.08 -5.13 15.21
C LEU A 376 -19.80 -5.14 16.57
N ASP A 377 -19.76 -4.05 17.32
CA ASP A 377 -20.26 -3.96 18.71
C ASP A 377 -21.74 -4.33 18.86
N GLY A 378 -22.57 -4.07 17.85
CA GLY A 378 -24.00 -4.31 17.90
C GLY A 378 -24.44 -5.69 17.41
N LEU A 379 -23.52 -6.55 16.99
CA LEU A 379 -23.87 -7.85 16.40
C LEU A 379 -23.95 -8.95 17.46
N ASP A 380 -24.94 -9.84 17.31
CA ASP A 380 -25.13 -11.02 18.17
C ASP A 380 -24.11 -12.12 17.86
N GLU A 381 -23.87 -12.33 16.58
CA GLU A 381 -22.98 -13.35 16.05
C GLU A 381 -22.03 -12.75 15.03
N LEU A 382 -20.82 -13.25 15.01
CA LEU A 382 -19.77 -12.93 14.03
C LEU A 382 -19.39 -14.18 13.26
N LYS A 383 -19.06 -14.02 11.99
CA LYS A 383 -18.61 -15.14 11.17
C LYS A 383 -17.24 -14.86 10.58
N VAL A 384 -16.37 -15.89 10.66
CA VAL A 384 -15.03 -15.88 10.06
C VAL A 384 -14.99 -16.95 8.98
N CYS A 385 -14.75 -16.55 7.73
CA CYS A 385 -14.54 -17.51 6.67
C CYS A 385 -13.19 -18.21 6.85
N ASN A 386 -13.17 -19.52 6.98
CA ASN A 386 -11.97 -20.32 7.27
C ASN A 386 -11.61 -21.28 6.13
N SER A 387 -12.54 -21.56 5.19
CA SER A 387 -12.29 -22.31 3.97
C SER A 387 -13.32 -21.91 2.91
N TYR A 388 -13.07 -22.31 1.67
CA TYR A 388 -14.02 -22.20 0.55
C TYR A 388 -14.44 -23.60 0.08
N LYS A 389 -15.67 -23.70 -0.37
CA LYS A 389 -16.11 -24.80 -1.20
C LYS A 389 -16.10 -24.31 -2.65
N VAL A 390 -15.13 -24.79 -3.43
CA VAL A 390 -14.92 -24.36 -4.81
C VAL A 390 -15.39 -25.47 -5.73
N ASP A 391 -16.44 -25.21 -6.53
CA ASP A 391 -17.09 -26.19 -7.40
C ASP A 391 -17.42 -27.50 -6.65
N GLY A 392 -17.79 -27.37 -5.37
CA GLY A 392 -18.17 -28.50 -4.49
C GLY A 392 -17.02 -29.12 -3.68
N GLU A 393 -15.76 -28.76 -3.91
CA GLU A 393 -14.60 -29.26 -3.16
C GLU A 393 -14.10 -28.24 -2.14
N GLU A 394 -13.80 -28.70 -0.92
CA GLU A 394 -13.25 -27.83 0.11
C GLU A 394 -11.81 -27.43 -0.21
N LYS A 395 -11.51 -26.13 -0.13
CA LYS A 395 -10.20 -25.53 -0.39
C LYS A 395 -9.90 -24.48 0.68
N ASN A 396 -8.64 -24.40 1.09
CA ASN A 396 -8.12 -23.41 2.04
C ASN A 396 -7.14 -22.42 1.36
N TYR A 397 -7.29 -22.20 0.06
CA TYR A 397 -6.46 -21.30 -0.73
C TYR A 397 -7.31 -20.52 -1.76
N ILE A 398 -6.75 -19.42 -2.26
CA ILE A 398 -7.37 -18.58 -3.29
C ILE A 398 -7.32 -19.30 -4.66
N PRO A 399 -8.47 -19.58 -5.30
CA PRO A 399 -8.49 -20.15 -6.65
C PRO A 399 -7.89 -19.17 -7.67
N PHE A 400 -7.16 -19.68 -8.65
CA PHE A 400 -6.51 -18.87 -9.71
C PHE A 400 -7.49 -17.91 -10.42
N GLN A 401 -8.69 -18.38 -10.74
CA GLN A 401 -9.70 -17.59 -11.44
C GLN A 401 -10.99 -17.50 -10.61
N MET A 402 -10.94 -16.74 -9.50
CA MET A 402 -12.08 -16.59 -8.58
C MET A 402 -13.39 -16.14 -9.26
N ASN A 403 -13.32 -15.47 -10.40
CA ASN A 403 -14.49 -15.00 -11.16
C ASN A 403 -15.05 -16.03 -12.13
N ARG A 404 -14.47 -17.23 -12.21
CA ARG A 404 -14.89 -18.31 -13.15
C ARG A 404 -15.30 -19.60 -12.45
N VAL A 405 -15.19 -19.65 -11.15
CA VAL A 405 -15.55 -20.81 -10.32
C VAL A 405 -16.63 -20.42 -9.34
N ASN A 406 -17.46 -21.38 -8.92
CA ASN A 406 -18.41 -21.16 -7.84
C ASN A 406 -17.67 -21.25 -6.50
N ILE A 407 -17.70 -20.19 -5.70
CA ILE A 407 -17.05 -20.12 -4.40
C ILE A 407 -18.12 -19.93 -3.32
N GLU A 408 -18.25 -20.92 -2.46
CA GLU A 408 -19.12 -20.88 -1.28
C GLU A 408 -18.23 -20.75 -0.03
N PRO A 409 -18.26 -19.60 0.67
CA PRO A 409 -17.47 -19.44 1.89
C PRO A 409 -18.01 -20.33 3.01
N GLN A 410 -17.10 -21.01 3.72
CA GLN A 410 -17.42 -21.81 4.90
C GLN A 410 -17.05 -21.01 6.14
N TYR A 411 -17.94 -20.98 7.13
CA TYR A 411 -17.80 -20.06 8.25
C TYR A 411 -17.68 -20.79 9.59
N LYS A 412 -16.80 -20.27 10.43
CA LYS A 412 -16.87 -20.44 11.89
C LYS A 412 -17.72 -19.31 12.46
N THR A 413 -18.84 -19.65 13.10
CA THR A 413 -19.65 -18.70 13.87
C THR A 413 -19.07 -18.54 15.27
N MET A 414 -19.09 -17.31 15.76
CA MET A 414 -18.59 -16.89 17.07
C MET A 414 -19.57 -15.89 17.69
N ASP A 415 -19.57 -15.79 19.02
CA ASP A 415 -20.40 -14.82 19.74
C ASP A 415 -19.92 -13.40 19.48
N GLY A 416 -20.83 -12.48 19.29
CA GLY A 416 -20.57 -11.05 19.31
C GLY A 416 -20.34 -10.54 20.73
N TRP A 417 -19.65 -9.42 20.86
CA TRP A 417 -19.32 -8.88 22.19
C TRP A 417 -20.34 -7.90 22.75
N LYS A 418 -21.26 -7.37 21.96
CA LYS A 418 -22.38 -6.49 22.36
C LYS A 418 -22.00 -5.40 23.39
N THR A 419 -20.85 -4.84 23.22
CA THR A 419 -20.27 -3.86 24.13
C THR A 419 -19.60 -2.77 23.30
N ASP A 420 -19.91 -1.52 23.58
CA ASP A 420 -19.20 -0.39 23.00
C ASP A 420 -17.73 -0.41 23.48
N ILE A 421 -16.83 -0.70 22.56
CA ILE A 421 -15.38 -0.78 22.85
C ILE A 421 -14.66 0.53 22.57
N SER A 422 -15.35 1.57 22.09
CA SER A 422 -14.72 2.80 21.59
C SER A 422 -13.94 3.59 22.67
N ALA A 423 -14.32 3.44 23.92
CA ALA A 423 -13.68 4.08 25.06
C ALA A 423 -12.65 3.20 25.78
N ILE A 424 -12.49 1.93 25.38
CA ILE A 424 -11.56 1.00 26.02
C ILE A 424 -10.14 1.27 25.53
N SER A 425 -9.22 1.56 26.45
CA SER A 425 -7.82 1.85 26.16
C SER A 425 -6.84 0.74 26.57
N ASP A 426 -7.32 -0.28 27.27
CA ASP A 426 -6.53 -1.43 27.72
C ASP A 426 -7.15 -2.73 27.25
N TYR A 427 -6.33 -3.58 26.57
CA TYR A 427 -6.77 -4.87 26.06
C TYR A 427 -7.29 -5.82 27.15
N THR A 428 -6.77 -5.73 28.37
CA THR A 428 -7.24 -6.57 29.49
C THR A 428 -8.72 -6.33 29.81
N SER A 429 -9.21 -5.12 29.54
CA SER A 429 -10.60 -4.69 29.74
C SER A 429 -11.53 -5.02 28.55
N MET A 430 -10.98 -5.51 27.43
CA MET A 430 -11.79 -5.90 26.27
C MET A 430 -12.71 -7.09 26.61
N PRO A 431 -13.92 -7.14 25.98
CA PRO A 431 -14.86 -8.26 26.18
C PRO A 431 -14.23 -9.64 25.88
N VAL A 432 -14.62 -10.65 26.63
CA VAL A 432 -14.12 -12.03 26.46
C VAL A 432 -14.40 -12.55 25.04
N ALA A 433 -15.59 -12.29 24.50
CA ALA A 433 -15.95 -12.68 23.13
C ALA A 433 -14.99 -12.07 22.08
N MET A 434 -14.61 -10.80 22.25
CA MET A 434 -13.64 -10.16 21.37
C MET A 434 -12.24 -10.80 21.50
N LYS A 435 -11.78 -11.09 22.69
CA LYS A 435 -10.50 -11.80 22.90
C LYS A 435 -10.52 -13.17 22.23
N THR A 436 -11.62 -13.92 22.37
CA THR A 436 -11.83 -15.21 21.71
C THR A 436 -11.80 -15.08 20.18
N TYR A 437 -12.40 -14.02 19.64
CA TYR A 437 -12.36 -13.72 18.20
C TYR A 437 -10.92 -13.45 17.72
N ILE A 438 -10.17 -12.62 18.43
CA ILE A 438 -8.76 -12.33 18.13
C ILE A 438 -7.89 -13.58 18.22
N ASP A 439 -8.06 -14.39 19.27
CA ASP A 439 -7.30 -15.63 19.45
C ASP A 439 -7.59 -16.64 18.31
N TYR A 440 -8.85 -16.74 17.90
CA TYR A 440 -9.21 -17.56 16.75
C TYR A 440 -8.54 -17.06 15.46
N LEU A 441 -8.58 -15.77 15.18
CA LEU A 441 -7.92 -15.18 14.02
C LEU A 441 -6.40 -15.41 14.06
N ASN A 442 -5.75 -15.19 15.19
CA ASN A 442 -4.33 -15.46 15.38
C ASN A 442 -3.99 -16.93 15.08
N SER A 443 -4.85 -17.86 15.56
CA SER A 443 -4.68 -19.29 15.32
C SER A 443 -4.85 -19.68 13.85
N LEU A 444 -5.78 -19.02 13.14
CA LEU A 444 -6.08 -19.25 11.73
C LEU A 444 -4.96 -18.70 10.84
N ILE A 445 -4.59 -17.43 11.04
CA ILE A 445 -3.70 -16.68 10.15
C ILE A 445 -2.22 -16.97 10.43
N LYS A 446 -1.87 -17.40 11.65
CA LYS A 446 -0.49 -17.63 12.14
C LYS A 446 0.37 -16.33 12.20
N VAL A 447 -0.28 -15.18 12.23
CA VAL A 447 0.33 -13.86 12.43
C VAL A 447 -0.43 -13.15 13.55
N PRO A 448 0.25 -12.57 14.55
CA PRO A 448 -0.44 -11.97 15.69
C PRO A 448 -1.10 -10.64 15.33
N VAL A 449 -2.33 -10.45 15.80
CA VAL A 449 -2.94 -9.13 15.92
C VAL A 449 -2.28 -8.44 17.11
N LYS A 450 -1.59 -7.34 16.87
CA LYS A 450 -0.83 -6.57 17.89
C LYS A 450 -1.52 -5.29 18.31
N TYR A 451 -2.42 -4.79 17.49
CA TYR A 451 -3.15 -3.55 17.77
C TYR A 451 -4.59 -3.69 17.27
N ILE A 452 -5.50 -3.08 17.99
CA ILE A 452 -6.91 -2.97 17.64
C ILE A 452 -7.28 -1.48 17.57
N SER A 453 -7.76 -1.04 16.41
CA SER A 453 -8.34 0.29 16.27
C SER A 453 -9.85 0.18 16.53
N ASN A 454 -10.29 0.79 17.61
CA ASN A 454 -11.64 0.74 18.17
C ASN A 454 -12.42 2.05 18.04
N GLY A 455 -12.09 2.86 17.04
CA GLY A 455 -12.80 4.10 16.73
C GLY A 455 -12.06 4.93 15.68
N PRO A 456 -12.61 6.08 15.24
CA PRO A 456 -12.03 6.90 14.17
C PRO A 456 -10.86 7.78 14.61
N GLY A 457 -10.76 8.14 15.89
CA GLY A 457 -9.75 9.04 16.43
C GLY A 457 -8.34 8.47 16.36
N ARG A 458 -7.33 9.35 16.25
CA ARG A 458 -5.90 8.98 16.19
C ARG A 458 -5.49 8.07 17.36
N ASP A 459 -5.95 8.39 18.58
CA ASP A 459 -5.54 7.71 19.79
C ASP A 459 -6.38 6.47 20.13
N GLN A 460 -7.43 6.18 19.36
CA GLN A 460 -8.27 4.99 19.53
C GLN A 460 -7.60 3.78 18.89
N ILE A 461 -6.45 3.39 19.44
CA ILE A 461 -5.65 2.21 19.05
C ILE A 461 -5.12 1.56 20.32
N VAL A 462 -5.54 0.33 20.56
CA VAL A 462 -5.23 -0.44 21.77
C VAL A 462 -4.20 -1.52 21.44
N PRO A 463 -3.04 -1.56 22.10
CA PRO A 463 -2.10 -2.69 22.00
C PRO A 463 -2.71 -3.96 22.58
N VAL A 464 -2.47 -5.11 21.92
CA VAL A 464 -2.91 -6.46 22.34
C VAL A 464 -1.82 -7.16 23.14
#